data_5c72a6b6d191d0234a86bda572cddbfe
#
_entry.id   5c72a6b6d191d0234a86bda572cddbfe
#
_cell.length_a   1.000
_cell.length_b   1.000
_cell.length_c   1.000
_cell.angle_alpha   90.00
_cell.angle_beta   90.00
_cell.angle_gamma   90.00
#
_symmetry.space_group_name_H-M   'P 1'
#
loop_
_entity.id
_entity.type
_entity.pdbx_description
1 polymer ?
#
loop_
_entity_poly.entity_id
_entity_poly.type
_entity_poly.pdbx_seq_one_letter_code
_entity_poly.pdbx_strand_id
1 'polypeptide(L)'
;LAFSPRYVPETRREAHSAIDWQGTFSLALILCCLLFPMALGPELHWPWTLQLLLVAILPLLAWMRTSALRKQQRGEQPLLPPRLLRLTSIRFGMAIALLFFSAWSGFMFCMALTMQTGLGMAPWQSGNSFIALGVAYFISALYAPRLIARYSMGRILLTGLAVQIAGLLLLCATFSRFGVATSALTLVPATALIGYGQALIVNSFYRIGMRDISASDAGAGSAILSTLQQATLGLGPAI
;
A
#
# COMPACT_ATOMS: atom_id res chain seq x y z
N LEU A 1 -13.04 -21.21 -0.65
CA LEU A 1 -13.91 -21.27 0.54
C LEU A 1 -14.28 -22.73 0.91
N ALA A 2 -14.54 -23.65 -0.06
CA ALA A 2 -14.96 -25.03 0.22
C ALA A 2 -13.90 -25.90 0.94
N PHE A 3 -12.62 -25.58 0.84
CA PHE A 3 -11.52 -26.33 1.48
C PHE A 3 -11.00 -25.70 2.79
N SER A 4 -11.47 -24.50 3.14
CA SER A 4 -11.02 -23.77 4.32
C SER A 4 -11.20 -24.52 5.66
N PRO A 5 -12.35 -25.20 5.95
CA PRO A 5 -12.54 -25.86 7.24
C PRO A 5 -11.56 -26.99 7.53
N ARG A 6 -10.92 -27.55 6.49
CA ARG A 6 -10.05 -28.73 6.60
C ARG A 6 -8.58 -28.39 6.92
N TYR A 7 -8.15 -27.16 6.64
CA TYR A 7 -6.75 -26.73 6.74
C TYR A 7 -6.50 -25.55 7.68
N VAL A 8 -7.56 -24.86 8.10
CA VAL A 8 -7.46 -23.73 9.02
C VAL A 8 -7.98 -24.17 10.38
N PRO A 9 -7.13 -24.31 11.42
CA PRO A 9 -7.61 -24.57 12.77
C PRO A 9 -8.53 -23.43 13.21
N GLU A 10 -9.68 -23.77 13.79
CA GLU A 10 -10.58 -22.79 14.38
C GLU A 10 -9.83 -22.02 15.47
N THR A 11 -9.50 -20.77 15.21
CA THR A 11 -9.07 -19.87 16.26
C THR A 11 -10.27 -19.58 17.15
N ARG A 12 -10.13 -19.81 18.48
CA ARG A 12 -11.14 -19.45 19.47
C ARG A 12 -11.60 -18.03 19.19
N ARG A 13 -12.88 -17.85 18.89
CA ARG A 13 -13.51 -16.54 18.84
C ARG A 13 -13.31 -15.90 20.22
N GLU A 14 -12.40 -14.95 20.31
CA GLU A 14 -12.41 -14.01 21.42
C GLU A 14 -13.77 -13.28 21.39
N ALA A 15 -14.34 -13.06 22.58
CA ALA A 15 -15.68 -12.50 22.75
C ALA A 15 -15.94 -11.36 21.76
N HIS A 16 -17.13 -11.37 21.13
CA HIS A 16 -17.56 -10.41 20.12
C HIS A 16 -17.20 -8.98 20.52
N SER A 17 -16.09 -8.45 20.04
CA SER A 17 -15.90 -7.02 20.07
C SER A 17 -16.88 -6.41 19.06
N ALA A 18 -17.79 -5.58 19.52
CA ALA A 18 -18.73 -4.87 18.66
C ALA A 18 -17.94 -4.09 17.60
N ILE A 19 -18.38 -4.19 16.35
CA ILE A 19 -17.75 -3.44 15.24
C ILE A 19 -17.84 -1.95 15.55
N ASP A 20 -16.70 -1.26 15.52
CA ASP A 20 -16.63 0.19 15.68
C ASP A 20 -17.14 0.91 14.42
N TRP A 21 -18.47 0.94 14.23
CA TRP A 21 -19.10 1.62 13.11
C TRP A 21 -18.75 3.11 13.05
N GLN A 22 -18.63 3.77 14.19
CA GLN A 22 -18.30 5.18 14.28
C GLN A 22 -16.86 5.44 13.83
N GLY A 23 -15.91 4.62 14.26
CA GLY A 23 -14.51 4.69 13.81
C GLY A 23 -14.39 4.40 12.33
N THR A 24 -15.10 3.37 11.83
CA THR A 24 -15.09 2.99 10.41
C THR A 24 -15.64 4.10 9.52
N PHE A 25 -16.78 4.69 9.89
CA PHE A 25 -17.37 5.78 9.12
C PHE A 25 -16.50 7.05 9.13
N SER A 26 -15.92 7.38 10.29
CA SER A 26 -14.99 8.52 10.42
C SER A 26 -13.77 8.35 9.54
N LEU A 27 -13.18 7.15 9.55
CA LEU A 27 -12.01 6.84 8.73
C LEU A 27 -12.34 6.90 7.23
N ALA A 28 -13.47 6.32 6.81
CA ALA A 28 -13.94 6.38 5.45
C ALA A 28 -14.14 7.83 4.99
N LEU A 29 -14.76 8.67 5.84
CA LEU A 29 -14.96 10.08 5.53
C LEU A 29 -13.65 10.85 5.41
N ILE A 30 -12.68 10.60 6.31
CA ILE A 30 -11.33 11.20 6.23
C ILE A 30 -10.65 10.83 4.91
N LEU A 31 -10.72 9.54 4.53
CA LEU A 31 -10.14 9.06 3.26
C LEU A 31 -10.84 9.70 2.05
N CYS A 32 -12.15 9.82 2.06
CA CYS A 32 -12.88 10.52 1.01
C CYS A 32 -12.48 12.00 0.93
N CYS A 33 -12.39 12.70 2.08
CA CYS A 33 -11.96 14.09 2.12
C CYS A 33 -10.51 14.30 1.67
N LEU A 34 -9.67 13.28 1.74
CA LEU A 34 -8.28 13.30 1.26
C LEU A 34 -8.21 12.95 -0.23
N LEU A 35 -8.74 11.79 -0.61
CA LEU A 35 -8.54 11.23 -1.95
C LEU A 35 -9.35 11.96 -3.03
N PHE A 36 -10.58 12.38 -2.71
CA PHE A 36 -11.44 13.06 -3.67
C PHE A 36 -10.86 14.41 -4.16
N PRO A 37 -10.39 15.32 -3.27
CA PRO A 37 -9.72 16.53 -3.72
C PRO A 37 -8.40 16.28 -4.44
N MET A 38 -7.64 15.27 -4.02
CA MET A 38 -6.39 14.91 -4.68
C MET A 38 -6.62 14.41 -6.11
N ALA A 39 -7.67 13.60 -6.34
CA ALA A 39 -8.00 13.08 -7.65
C ALA A 39 -8.56 14.14 -8.61
N LEU A 40 -9.47 15.00 -8.13
CA LEU A 40 -10.19 15.96 -8.99
C LEU A 40 -9.60 17.37 -8.97
N GLY A 41 -8.74 17.68 -7.99
CA GLY A 41 -8.15 19.01 -7.83
C GLY A 41 -7.43 19.51 -9.08
N PRO A 42 -6.51 18.73 -9.68
CA PRO A 42 -5.83 19.12 -10.91
C PRO A 42 -6.77 19.41 -12.07
N GLU A 43 -7.81 18.59 -12.28
CA GLU A 43 -8.77 18.75 -13.38
C GLU A 43 -9.68 19.97 -13.17
N LEU A 44 -10.08 20.25 -11.94
CA LEU A 44 -11.00 21.33 -11.58
C LEU A 44 -10.28 22.63 -11.19
N HIS A 45 -8.97 22.72 -11.35
CA HIS A 45 -8.15 23.88 -10.96
C HIS A 45 -8.31 24.29 -9.50
N TRP A 46 -8.43 23.30 -8.59
CA TRP A 46 -8.46 23.48 -7.14
C TRP A 46 -9.53 24.46 -6.63
N PRO A 47 -10.83 24.25 -6.92
CA PRO A 47 -11.87 25.11 -6.41
C PRO A 47 -11.86 25.10 -4.88
N TRP A 48 -12.29 26.21 -4.28
CA TRP A 48 -12.28 26.40 -2.83
C TRP A 48 -13.07 25.30 -2.07
N THR A 49 -14.08 24.69 -2.69
CA THR A 49 -14.85 23.57 -2.13
C THR A 49 -13.98 22.34 -1.87
N LEU A 50 -13.05 22.01 -2.77
CA LEU A 50 -12.11 20.90 -2.58
C LEU A 50 -11.06 21.23 -1.51
N GLN A 51 -10.64 22.49 -1.42
CA GLN A 51 -9.74 22.93 -0.36
C GLN A 51 -10.40 22.83 1.03
N LEU A 52 -11.69 23.15 1.13
CA LEU A 52 -12.45 22.96 2.37
C LEU A 52 -12.53 21.49 2.80
N LEU A 53 -12.64 20.53 1.87
CA LEU A 53 -12.58 19.11 2.20
C LEU A 53 -11.23 18.72 2.82
N LEU A 54 -10.12 19.25 2.31
CA LEU A 54 -8.80 19.02 2.90
C LEU A 54 -8.69 19.62 4.30
N VAL A 55 -9.22 20.83 4.52
CA VAL A 55 -9.25 21.46 5.84
C VAL A 55 -10.15 20.67 6.82
N ALA A 56 -11.25 20.10 6.34
CA ALA A 56 -12.17 19.28 7.15
C ALA A 56 -11.51 18.01 7.72
N ILE A 57 -10.39 17.56 7.15
CA ILE A 57 -9.64 16.42 7.70
C ILE A 57 -9.16 16.69 9.13
N LEU A 58 -8.75 17.92 9.44
CA LEU A 58 -8.22 18.27 10.77
C LEU A 58 -9.26 18.07 11.90
N PRO A 59 -10.47 18.65 11.82
CA PRO A 59 -11.49 18.41 12.83
C PRO A 59 -11.98 16.96 12.85
N LEU A 60 -12.04 16.27 11.70
CA LEU A 60 -12.39 14.85 11.65
C LEU A 60 -11.36 13.97 12.35
N LEU A 61 -10.07 14.22 12.16
CA LEU A 61 -8.99 13.53 12.89
C LEU A 61 -9.07 13.79 14.40
N ALA A 62 -9.31 15.03 14.79
CA ALA A 62 -9.49 15.39 16.20
C ALA A 62 -10.69 14.67 16.82
N TRP A 63 -11.82 14.65 16.11
CA TRP A 63 -13.02 13.92 16.53
C TRP A 63 -12.79 12.41 16.61
N MET A 64 -12.17 11.80 15.62
CA MET A 64 -11.83 10.36 15.62
C MET A 64 -10.91 10.03 16.81
N ARG A 65 -9.89 10.86 17.07
CA ARG A 65 -8.98 10.68 18.22
C ARG A 65 -9.71 10.77 19.55
N THR A 66 -10.56 11.79 19.74
CA THR A 66 -11.32 11.96 21.00
C THR A 66 -12.34 10.83 21.20
N SER A 67 -12.99 10.39 20.13
CA SER A 67 -13.91 9.24 20.15
C SER A 67 -13.17 7.94 20.51
N ALA A 68 -12.00 7.68 19.92
CA ALA A 68 -11.19 6.52 20.23
C ALA A 68 -10.72 6.51 21.69
N LEU A 69 -10.31 7.66 22.25
CA LEU A 69 -9.93 7.80 23.65
C LEU A 69 -11.11 7.54 24.60
N ARG A 70 -12.29 8.07 24.29
CA ARG A 70 -13.51 7.84 25.09
C ARG A 70 -13.92 6.36 25.10
N LYS A 71 -13.83 5.67 23.95
CA LYS A 71 -14.11 4.23 23.84
C LYS A 71 -13.11 3.42 24.65
N GLN A 72 -11.84 3.75 24.58
CA GLN A 72 -10.80 3.09 25.37
C GLN A 72 -11.06 3.25 26.88
N GLN A 73 -11.53 4.42 27.36
CA GLN A 73 -11.91 4.64 28.75
C GLN A 73 -13.13 3.80 29.20
N ARG A 74 -14.01 3.45 28.26
CA ARG A 74 -15.18 2.59 28.50
C ARG A 74 -14.87 1.10 28.38
N GLY A 75 -13.61 0.73 28.11
CA GLY A 75 -13.22 -0.67 27.88
C GLY A 75 -13.62 -1.23 26.52
N GLU A 76 -14.12 -0.39 25.61
CA GLU A 76 -14.44 -0.76 24.25
C GLU A 76 -13.16 -0.73 23.39
N GLN A 77 -13.11 -1.57 22.36
CA GLN A 77 -11.98 -1.58 21.42
C GLN A 77 -12.25 -0.60 20.27
N PRO A 78 -11.52 0.54 20.17
CA PRO A 78 -11.63 1.43 19.02
C PRO A 78 -11.00 0.80 17.79
N LEU A 79 -11.49 1.16 16.58
CA LEU A 79 -10.95 0.71 15.30
C LEU A 79 -9.43 1.01 15.16
N LEU A 80 -9.03 2.18 15.61
CA LEU A 80 -7.63 2.63 15.62
C LEU A 80 -7.19 2.90 17.07
N PRO A 81 -6.68 1.87 17.80
CA PRO A 81 -6.22 2.06 19.17
C PRO A 81 -5.05 3.07 19.20
N PRO A 82 -5.14 4.19 19.92
CA PRO A 82 -4.09 5.21 19.97
C PRO A 82 -2.75 4.67 20.48
N ARG A 83 -2.78 3.60 21.28
CA ARG A 83 -1.57 2.91 21.76
C ARG A 83 -0.77 2.28 20.62
N LEU A 84 -1.44 1.69 19.61
CA LEU A 84 -0.78 1.06 18.48
C LEU A 84 -0.11 2.10 17.57
N LEU A 85 -0.73 3.26 17.36
CA LEU A 85 -0.16 4.35 16.55
C LEU A 85 1.13 4.95 17.15
N ARG A 86 1.39 4.71 18.45
CA ARG A 86 2.64 5.14 19.12
C ARG A 86 3.77 4.15 18.98
N LEU A 87 3.52 2.91 18.56
CA LEU A 87 4.55 1.90 18.37
C LEU A 87 5.51 2.31 17.25
N THR A 88 6.80 2.12 17.50
CA THR A 88 7.85 2.47 16.54
C THR A 88 7.70 1.69 15.23
N SER A 89 7.30 0.42 15.30
CA SER A 89 7.04 -0.42 14.14
C SER A 89 5.90 0.10 13.27
N ILE A 90 4.78 0.53 13.88
CA ILE A 90 3.66 1.15 13.16
C ILE A 90 4.08 2.49 12.53
N ARG A 91 4.77 3.35 13.29
CA ARG A 91 5.24 4.65 12.75
C ARG A 91 6.21 4.47 11.59
N PHE A 92 7.11 3.50 11.67
CA PHE A 92 7.99 3.15 10.58
C PHE A 92 7.21 2.58 9.38
N GLY A 93 6.23 1.70 9.64
CA GLY A 93 5.30 1.21 8.63
C GLY A 93 4.53 2.34 7.94
N MET A 94 4.05 3.35 8.70
CA MET A 94 3.39 4.53 8.15
C MET A 94 4.31 5.32 7.20
N ALA A 95 5.58 5.52 7.57
CA ALA A 95 6.54 6.22 6.73
C ALA A 95 6.83 5.45 5.43
N ILE A 96 7.04 4.13 5.52
CA ILE A 96 7.20 3.28 4.32
C ILE A 96 5.92 3.33 3.47
N ALA A 97 4.74 3.21 4.09
CA ALA A 97 3.49 3.26 3.34
C ALA A 97 3.36 4.56 2.55
N LEU A 98 3.57 5.69 3.21
CA LEU A 98 3.44 7.00 2.58
C LEU A 98 4.43 7.20 1.43
N LEU A 99 5.70 6.91 1.65
CA LEU A 99 6.74 7.16 0.65
C LEU A 99 6.72 6.12 -0.47
N PHE A 100 6.68 4.84 -0.10
CA PHE A 100 6.84 3.76 -1.06
C PHE A 100 5.58 3.50 -1.88
N PHE A 101 4.41 3.35 -1.24
CA PHE A 101 3.19 3.01 -1.98
C PHE A 101 2.62 4.18 -2.77
N SER A 102 2.82 5.44 -2.35
CA SER A 102 2.49 6.59 -3.19
C SER A 102 3.37 6.64 -4.44
N ALA A 103 4.69 6.50 -4.28
CA ALA A 103 5.63 6.43 -5.41
C ALA A 103 5.32 5.24 -6.33
N TRP A 104 4.96 4.09 -5.75
CA TRP A 104 4.57 2.90 -6.51
C TRP A 104 3.33 3.13 -7.36
N SER A 105 2.28 3.70 -6.78
CA SER A 105 1.04 3.98 -7.50
C SER A 105 1.23 5.04 -8.60
N GLY A 106 2.00 6.11 -8.31
CA GLY A 106 2.39 7.09 -9.31
C GLY A 106 3.19 6.46 -10.46
N PHE A 107 4.15 5.57 -10.14
CA PHE A 107 4.88 4.80 -11.14
C PHE A 107 3.95 3.97 -12.03
N MET A 108 3.00 3.22 -11.44
CA MET A 108 2.04 2.41 -12.21
C MET A 108 1.20 3.27 -13.15
N PHE A 109 0.73 4.41 -12.68
CA PHE A 109 -0.03 5.37 -13.48
C PHE A 109 0.81 5.95 -14.63
N CYS A 110 2.00 6.48 -14.33
CA CYS A 110 2.90 7.03 -15.35
C CYS A 110 3.32 5.98 -16.40
N MET A 111 3.56 4.74 -15.95
CA MET A 111 3.92 3.65 -16.84
C MET A 111 2.78 3.31 -17.80
N ALA A 112 1.54 3.18 -17.28
CA ALA A 112 0.36 2.92 -18.09
C ALA A 112 0.11 4.06 -19.09
N LEU A 113 0.23 5.31 -18.66
CA LEU A 113 0.08 6.49 -19.51
C LEU A 113 1.15 6.54 -20.62
N THR A 114 2.41 6.31 -20.25
CA THR A 114 3.52 6.28 -21.22
C THR A 114 3.29 5.23 -22.29
N MET A 115 2.86 4.02 -21.92
CA MET A 115 2.61 2.95 -22.89
C MET A 115 1.41 3.24 -23.78
N GLN A 116 0.32 3.77 -23.24
CA GLN A 116 -0.91 3.98 -24.02
C GLN A 116 -0.86 5.27 -24.84
N THR A 117 -0.53 6.41 -24.23
CA THR A 117 -0.52 7.71 -24.92
C THR A 117 0.83 8.01 -25.58
N GLY A 118 1.94 7.62 -24.94
CA GLY A 118 3.29 7.88 -25.48
C GLY A 118 3.70 6.93 -26.61
N LEU A 119 3.42 5.63 -26.46
CA LEU A 119 3.78 4.60 -27.43
C LEU A 119 2.61 4.13 -28.31
N GLY A 120 1.40 4.65 -28.10
CA GLY A 120 0.21 4.25 -28.85
C GLY A 120 -0.21 2.78 -28.64
N MET A 121 0.22 2.14 -27.55
CA MET A 121 -0.13 0.74 -27.27
C MET A 121 -1.63 0.62 -26.95
N ALA A 122 -2.27 -0.40 -27.51
CA ALA A 122 -3.63 -0.75 -27.10
C ALA A 122 -3.65 -1.14 -25.61
N PRO A 123 -4.77 -0.94 -24.88
CA PRO A 123 -4.86 -1.26 -23.43
C PRO A 123 -4.43 -2.67 -23.08
N TRP A 124 -4.74 -3.67 -23.92
CA TRP A 124 -4.34 -5.05 -23.69
C TRP A 124 -2.82 -5.27 -23.84
N GLN A 125 -2.15 -4.53 -24.74
CA GLN A 125 -0.69 -4.60 -24.93
C GLN A 125 0.02 -3.98 -23.72
N SER A 126 -0.48 -2.83 -23.25
CA SER A 126 -0.02 -2.19 -22.02
C SER A 126 -0.20 -3.14 -20.82
N GLY A 127 -1.36 -3.80 -20.67
CA GLY A 127 -1.62 -4.80 -19.64
C GLY A 127 -0.65 -5.98 -19.68
N ASN A 128 -0.37 -6.52 -20.88
CA ASN A 128 0.56 -7.64 -21.06
C ASN A 128 2.00 -7.28 -20.64
N SER A 129 2.39 -6.02 -20.72
CA SER A 129 3.72 -5.56 -20.29
C SER A 129 3.94 -5.72 -18.77
N PHE A 130 2.87 -5.87 -17.97
CA PHE A 130 2.93 -6.13 -16.54
C PHE A 130 2.93 -7.62 -16.17
N ILE A 131 2.77 -8.55 -17.12
CA ILE A 131 2.74 -9.98 -16.81
C ILE A 131 4.04 -10.42 -16.15
N ALA A 132 5.20 -10.01 -16.69
CA ALA A 132 6.49 -10.37 -16.12
C ALA A 132 6.68 -9.81 -14.70
N LEU A 133 6.18 -8.61 -14.43
CA LEU A 133 6.15 -8.02 -13.08
C LEU A 133 5.32 -8.89 -12.14
N GLY A 134 4.11 -9.28 -12.53
CA GLY A 134 3.22 -10.11 -11.71
C GLY A 134 3.79 -11.49 -11.43
N VAL A 135 4.36 -12.15 -12.44
CA VAL A 135 5.00 -13.47 -12.30
C VAL A 135 6.20 -13.39 -11.36
N ALA A 136 7.09 -12.42 -11.56
CA ALA A 136 8.26 -12.23 -10.71
C ALA A 136 7.88 -11.86 -9.28
N TYR A 137 6.84 -11.03 -9.08
CA TYR A 137 6.27 -10.73 -7.78
C TYR A 137 5.77 -12.00 -7.09
N PHE A 138 4.99 -12.83 -7.79
CA PHE A 138 4.45 -14.07 -7.24
C PHE A 138 5.58 -15.03 -6.80
N ILE A 139 6.56 -15.26 -7.66
CA ILE A 139 7.71 -16.11 -7.35
C ILE A 139 8.46 -15.57 -6.14
N SER A 140 8.79 -14.27 -6.13
CA SER A 140 9.49 -13.63 -5.02
C SER A 140 8.71 -13.70 -3.71
N ALA A 141 7.38 -13.51 -3.76
CA ALA A 141 6.51 -13.58 -2.58
C ALA A 141 6.52 -14.97 -1.92
N LEU A 142 6.66 -16.05 -2.68
CA LEU A 142 6.77 -17.41 -2.14
C LEU A 142 8.07 -17.62 -1.35
N TYR A 143 9.16 -16.99 -1.78
CA TYR A 143 10.47 -17.13 -1.14
C TYR A 143 10.76 -16.08 -0.07
N ALA A 144 10.10 -14.90 -0.14
CA ALA A 144 10.32 -13.79 0.77
C ALA A 144 10.26 -14.18 2.27
N PRO A 145 9.30 -14.99 2.76
CA PRO A 145 9.26 -15.39 4.16
C PRO A 145 10.50 -16.18 4.60
N ARG A 146 11.02 -17.06 3.73
CA ARG A 146 12.24 -17.85 4.02
C ARG A 146 13.49 -16.95 4.02
N LEU A 147 13.58 -16.02 3.09
CA LEU A 147 14.68 -15.06 3.01
C LEU A 147 14.71 -14.14 4.24
N ILE A 148 13.56 -13.63 4.66
CA ILE A 148 13.44 -12.78 5.85
C ILE A 148 13.84 -13.55 7.11
N ALA A 149 13.46 -14.82 7.24
CA ALA A 149 13.84 -15.66 8.36
C ALA A 149 15.37 -15.89 8.42
N ARG A 150 16.02 -16.00 7.25
CA ARG A 150 17.47 -16.29 7.15
C ARG A 150 18.35 -15.03 7.30
N TYR A 151 17.94 -13.90 6.72
CA TYR A 151 18.81 -12.72 6.57
C TYR A 151 18.40 -11.49 7.37
N SER A 152 17.28 -11.46 7.99
CA SER A 152 16.60 -10.35 8.68
C SER A 152 15.72 -9.45 7.79
N MET A 153 14.70 -8.87 8.42
CA MET A 153 13.71 -8.01 7.74
C MET A 153 14.34 -6.78 7.07
N GLY A 154 15.27 -6.10 7.78
CA GLY A 154 15.89 -4.88 7.28
C GLY A 154 16.78 -5.14 6.06
N ARG A 155 17.55 -6.22 6.06
CA ARG A 155 18.40 -6.58 4.92
C ARG A 155 17.56 -6.93 3.70
N ILE A 156 16.47 -7.68 3.87
CA ILE A 156 15.58 -8.04 2.75
C ILE A 156 14.84 -6.82 2.22
N LEU A 157 14.43 -5.89 3.09
CA LEU A 157 13.85 -4.61 2.65
C LEU A 157 14.83 -3.82 1.77
N LEU A 158 16.09 -3.66 2.22
CA LEU A 158 17.13 -2.96 1.46
C LEU A 158 17.47 -3.68 0.15
N THR A 159 17.54 -5.01 0.16
CA THR A 159 17.73 -5.80 -1.07
C THR A 159 16.58 -5.60 -2.04
N GLY A 160 15.33 -5.61 -1.54
CA GLY A 160 14.14 -5.35 -2.36
C GLY A 160 14.19 -3.96 -3.01
N LEU A 161 14.54 -2.93 -2.23
CA LEU A 161 14.71 -1.56 -2.73
C LEU A 161 15.82 -1.47 -3.80
N ALA A 162 16.98 -2.08 -3.55
CA ALA A 162 18.09 -2.08 -4.51
C ALA A 162 17.72 -2.77 -5.83
N VAL A 163 17.06 -3.92 -5.76
CA VAL A 163 16.59 -4.65 -6.95
C VAL A 163 15.53 -3.84 -7.70
N GLN A 164 14.61 -3.20 -6.98
CA GLN A 164 13.59 -2.37 -7.62
C GLN A 164 14.20 -1.13 -8.28
N ILE A 165 15.17 -0.47 -7.65
CA ILE A 165 15.90 0.65 -8.26
C ILE A 165 16.64 0.19 -9.51
N ALA A 166 17.34 -0.96 -9.46
CA ALA A 166 17.99 -1.52 -10.64
C ALA A 166 16.99 -1.80 -11.78
N GLY A 167 15.80 -2.33 -11.45
CA GLY A 167 14.72 -2.53 -12.40
C GLY A 167 14.21 -1.23 -13.02
N LEU A 168 14.04 -0.18 -12.22
CA LEU A 168 13.63 1.16 -12.72
C LEU A 168 14.69 1.79 -13.61
N LEU A 169 15.98 1.69 -13.25
CA LEU A 169 17.08 2.17 -14.08
C LEU A 169 17.14 1.40 -15.42
N LEU A 170 16.95 0.09 -15.38
CA LEU A 170 16.88 -0.73 -16.59
C LEU A 170 15.66 -0.36 -17.44
N LEU A 171 14.54 -0.03 -16.82
CA LEU A 171 13.34 0.45 -17.53
C LEU A 171 13.62 1.77 -18.26
N CYS A 172 14.24 2.74 -17.58
CA CYS A 172 14.65 4.00 -18.19
C CYS A 172 15.63 3.76 -19.37
N ALA A 173 16.61 2.88 -19.18
CA ALA A 173 17.55 2.51 -20.24
C ALA A 173 16.84 1.84 -21.45
N THR A 174 15.82 1.01 -21.18
CA THR A 174 15.02 0.36 -22.22
C THR A 174 14.27 1.40 -23.04
N PHE A 175 13.59 2.34 -22.40
CA PHE A 175 12.90 3.43 -23.10
C PHE A 175 13.86 4.32 -23.88
N SER A 176 15.03 4.66 -23.33
CA SER A 176 16.04 5.47 -24.02
C SER A 176 16.58 4.79 -25.27
N ARG A 177 16.76 3.45 -25.21
CA ARG A 177 17.36 2.67 -26.31
C ARG A 177 16.37 2.38 -27.42
N PHE A 178 15.14 2.00 -27.10
CA PHE A 178 14.15 1.53 -28.04
C PHE A 178 13.13 2.61 -28.46
N GLY A 179 12.95 3.65 -27.65
CA GLY A 179 12.00 4.73 -27.92
C GLY A 179 10.62 4.18 -28.32
N VAL A 180 10.13 4.59 -29.47
CA VAL A 180 8.83 4.15 -30.05
C VAL A 180 8.81 2.67 -30.46
N ALA A 181 9.96 2.01 -30.59
CA ALA A 181 10.05 0.58 -30.87
C ALA A 181 9.95 -0.29 -29.61
N THR A 182 9.69 0.32 -28.45
CA THR A 182 9.49 -0.41 -27.20
C THR A 182 8.26 -1.30 -27.31
N SER A 183 8.42 -2.58 -26.94
CA SER A 183 7.37 -3.59 -26.94
C SER A 183 7.25 -4.25 -25.58
N ALA A 184 6.17 -4.99 -25.33
CA ALA A 184 5.99 -5.74 -24.10
C ALA A 184 7.18 -6.68 -23.80
N LEU A 185 7.78 -7.28 -24.82
CA LEU A 185 8.93 -8.19 -24.68
C LEU A 185 10.21 -7.46 -24.23
N THR A 186 10.47 -6.27 -24.76
CA THR A 186 11.65 -5.49 -24.36
C THR A 186 11.57 -5.00 -22.92
N LEU A 187 10.36 -4.89 -22.37
CA LEU A 187 10.11 -4.48 -20.99
C LEU A 187 10.24 -5.62 -19.96
N VAL A 188 10.21 -6.89 -20.41
CA VAL A 188 10.23 -8.08 -19.52
C VAL A 188 11.37 -8.04 -18.49
N PRO A 189 12.65 -7.79 -18.84
CA PRO A 189 13.72 -7.84 -17.84
C PRO A 189 13.56 -6.77 -16.76
N ALA A 190 13.19 -5.55 -17.15
CA ALA A 190 13.00 -4.45 -16.23
C ALA A 190 11.79 -4.69 -15.30
N THR A 191 10.64 -5.05 -15.88
CA THR A 191 9.42 -5.30 -15.12
C THR A 191 9.53 -6.51 -14.20
N ALA A 192 10.26 -7.56 -14.60
CA ALA A 192 10.55 -8.70 -13.73
C ALA A 192 11.39 -8.30 -12.50
N LEU A 193 12.46 -7.50 -12.68
CA LEU A 193 13.23 -7.00 -11.53
C LEU A 193 12.39 -6.13 -10.60
N ILE A 194 11.57 -5.24 -11.17
CA ILE A 194 10.67 -4.39 -10.38
C ILE A 194 9.71 -5.25 -9.57
N GLY A 195 9.05 -6.23 -10.18
CA GLY A 195 8.11 -7.12 -9.50
C GLY A 195 8.77 -7.95 -8.41
N TYR A 196 9.98 -8.47 -8.67
CA TYR A 196 10.75 -9.23 -7.67
C TYR A 196 11.07 -8.36 -6.45
N GLY A 197 11.61 -7.16 -6.65
CA GLY A 197 11.93 -6.21 -5.59
C GLY A 197 10.69 -5.79 -4.80
N GLN A 198 9.59 -5.49 -5.49
CA GLN A 198 8.30 -5.12 -4.91
C GLN A 198 7.80 -6.16 -3.90
N ALA A 199 7.85 -7.45 -4.22
CA ALA A 199 7.39 -8.50 -3.31
C ALA A 199 8.21 -8.55 -2.02
N LEU A 200 9.54 -8.38 -2.11
CA LEU A 200 10.42 -8.33 -0.94
C LEU A 200 10.08 -7.14 -0.04
N ILE A 201 9.82 -5.97 -0.64
CA ILE A 201 9.47 -4.75 0.10
C ILE A 201 8.12 -4.93 0.81
N VAL A 202 7.09 -5.38 0.11
CA VAL A 202 5.74 -5.57 0.67
C VAL A 202 5.74 -6.57 1.82
N ASN A 203 6.42 -7.72 1.66
CA ASN A 203 6.54 -8.72 2.72
C ASN A 203 7.29 -8.17 3.94
N SER A 204 8.37 -7.41 3.72
CA SER A 204 9.13 -6.77 4.80
C SER A 204 8.31 -5.70 5.51
N PHE A 205 7.57 -4.89 4.77
CA PHE A 205 6.67 -3.85 5.30
C PHE A 205 5.68 -4.40 6.32
N TYR A 206 4.92 -5.45 5.94
CA TYR A 206 3.96 -6.05 6.87
C TYR A 206 4.63 -6.66 8.09
N ARG A 207 5.76 -7.37 7.92
CA ARG A 207 6.47 -7.97 9.05
C ARG A 207 7.10 -6.94 9.99
N ILE A 208 7.65 -5.86 9.47
CA ILE A 208 8.18 -4.76 10.29
C ILE A 208 7.05 -4.06 11.02
N GLY A 209 5.96 -3.72 10.32
CA GLY A 209 4.81 -3.05 10.90
C GLY A 209 4.12 -3.84 12.02
N MET A 210 4.09 -5.18 11.89
CA MET A 210 3.47 -6.09 12.87
C MET A 210 4.40 -6.51 14.00
N ARG A 211 5.68 -6.15 13.99
CA ARG A 211 6.71 -6.68 14.88
C ARG A 211 6.40 -6.50 16.37
N ASP A 212 5.93 -5.31 16.74
CA ASP A 212 5.73 -4.92 18.15
C ASP A 212 4.24 -5.07 18.57
N ILE A 213 3.42 -5.71 17.73
CA ILE A 213 1.99 -5.88 17.97
C ILE A 213 1.74 -7.22 18.65
N SER A 214 0.96 -7.20 19.73
CA SER A 214 0.55 -8.42 20.44
C SER A 214 -0.40 -9.27 19.58
N ALA A 215 -0.47 -10.57 19.84
CA ALA A 215 -1.38 -11.47 19.15
C ALA A 215 -2.85 -11.03 19.27
N SER A 216 -3.24 -10.48 20.42
CA SER A 216 -4.59 -9.94 20.67
C SER A 216 -4.93 -8.70 19.80
N ASP A 217 -3.91 -7.93 19.40
CA ASP A 217 -4.08 -6.72 18.58
C ASP A 217 -3.74 -6.96 17.10
N ALA A 218 -3.41 -8.18 16.70
CA ALA A 218 -2.96 -8.49 15.35
C ALA A 218 -3.97 -8.08 14.27
N GLY A 219 -5.26 -8.26 14.52
CA GLY A 219 -6.33 -7.82 13.63
C GLY A 219 -6.34 -6.30 13.43
N ALA A 220 -6.27 -5.52 14.53
CA ALA A 220 -6.23 -4.06 14.46
C ALA A 220 -4.94 -3.57 13.78
N GLY A 221 -3.79 -4.18 14.09
CA GLY A 221 -2.52 -3.82 13.48
C GLY A 221 -2.48 -4.05 11.97
N SER A 222 -2.96 -5.21 11.51
CA SER A 222 -3.04 -5.52 10.08
C SER A 222 -4.02 -4.60 9.36
N ALA A 223 -5.16 -4.26 9.98
CA ALA A 223 -6.13 -3.31 9.43
C ALA A 223 -5.52 -1.91 9.27
N ILE A 224 -4.75 -1.42 10.26
CA ILE A 224 -4.05 -0.14 10.17
C ILE A 224 -3.09 -0.13 8.97
N LEU A 225 -2.21 -1.13 8.87
CA LEU A 225 -1.23 -1.20 7.79
C LEU A 225 -1.89 -1.32 6.41
N SER A 226 -2.92 -2.15 6.28
CA SER A 226 -3.68 -2.31 5.04
C SER A 226 -4.40 -1.03 4.64
N THR A 227 -5.05 -0.34 5.58
CA THR A 227 -5.72 0.95 5.31
C THR A 227 -4.73 2.01 4.87
N LEU A 228 -3.57 2.11 5.54
CA LEU A 228 -2.50 3.03 5.15
C LEU A 228 -1.97 2.73 3.76
N GLN A 229 -1.74 1.46 3.44
CA GLN A 229 -1.32 1.04 2.11
C GLN A 229 -2.34 1.48 1.04
N GLN A 230 -3.62 1.20 1.25
CA GLN A 230 -4.67 1.57 0.28
C GLN A 230 -4.83 3.10 0.13
N ALA A 231 -4.78 3.83 1.26
CA ALA A 231 -4.84 5.29 1.24
C ALA A 231 -3.68 5.90 0.43
N THR A 232 -2.47 5.40 0.64
CA THR A 232 -1.27 5.91 -0.04
C THR A 232 -1.19 5.50 -1.51
N LEU A 233 -1.72 4.33 -1.88
CA LEU A 233 -1.90 3.95 -3.28
C LEU A 233 -2.87 4.90 -4.01
N GLY A 234 -3.90 5.39 -3.33
CA GLY A 234 -4.81 6.38 -3.90
C GLY A 234 -4.19 7.78 -4.10
N LEU A 235 -3.13 8.12 -3.36
CA LEU A 235 -2.44 9.40 -3.48
C LEU A 235 -1.47 9.46 -4.68
N GLY A 236 -0.91 8.34 -5.11
CA GLY A 236 0.14 8.32 -6.11
C GLY A 236 -0.20 8.98 -7.45
N PRO A 237 -1.35 8.72 -8.07
CA PRO A 237 -1.74 9.38 -9.32
C PRO A 237 -2.03 10.88 -9.18
N ALA A 238 -2.20 11.38 -7.96
CA ALA A 238 -2.56 12.77 -7.67
C ALA A 238 -1.35 13.66 -7.33
N ILE A 239 -0.16 13.07 -7.19
CA ILE A 239 1.12 13.75 -6.96
C ILE A 239 1.91 13.84 -8.25
#